data_c57ca3c3c30ad36af5b87827a096b913
#
_entry.id   c57ca3c3c30ad36af5b87827a096b913
#
_cell.length_a   1.000
_cell.length_b   1.000
_cell.length_c   1.000
_cell.angle_alpha   90.00
_cell.angle_beta   90.00
_cell.angle_gamma   90.00
#
_symmetry.space_group_name_H-M   'P 1'
#
loop_
_entity.id
_entity.type
_entity.pdbx_description
1 polymer ?
#
loop_
_entity_poly.entity_id
_entity_poly.type
_entity_poly.pdbx_seq_one_letter_code
_entity_poly.pdbx_strand_id
1 'polypeptide(L)'
;NLGITEVPFDMPDGNCQGFARPDRGEIAINPLAALPWKTTFHELAHCLLHSKQAEAAFVDGGYISRSIEEAEAESVAFLCCATLGLPGLEEARGYVQAWLGSSAKAEEFAKKSAARVFSAADKILKAGTNASKEGEVGNDGRH
;
A
#
# COMPACT_ATOMS: atom_id res chain seq x y z
N ASN A 1 13.97 -0.19 4.16
CA ASN A 1 13.49 0.92 4.96
C ASN A 1 12.82 1.98 4.07
N LEU A 2 11.53 2.19 4.29
CA LEU A 2 10.73 3.11 3.48
C LEU A 2 10.59 4.50 4.12
N GLY A 3 11.14 4.71 5.30
CA GLY A 3 10.94 5.94 6.04
C GLY A 3 9.52 6.09 6.61
N ILE A 4 8.79 4.98 6.70
CA ILE A 4 7.42 4.95 7.18
C ILE A 4 7.38 4.22 8.52
N THR A 5 6.72 4.80 9.51
CA THR A 5 6.65 4.26 10.88
C THR A 5 5.24 3.73 11.15
N GLU A 6 5.15 2.54 11.72
CA GLU A 6 3.89 2.03 12.23
C GLU A 6 3.65 2.59 13.63
N VAL A 7 2.48 3.19 13.83
CA VAL A 7 2.07 3.77 15.12
C VAL A 7 0.90 2.98 15.69
N PRO A 8 0.62 3.10 17.02
CA PRO A 8 -0.50 2.39 17.60
C PRO A 8 -1.83 2.76 16.96
N PHE A 9 -2.70 1.75 16.79
CA PHE A 9 -4.04 1.95 16.26
C PHE A 9 -4.95 2.40 17.41
N ASP A 10 -5.41 3.64 17.32
CA ASP A 10 -6.21 4.28 18.37
C ASP A 10 -7.62 4.70 17.92
N MET A 11 -8.06 4.20 16.79
CA MET A 11 -9.39 4.52 16.25
C MET A 11 -10.48 3.78 17.01
N PRO A 12 -11.53 4.46 17.47
CA PRO A 12 -12.63 3.81 18.17
C PRO A 12 -13.58 3.03 17.28
N ASP A 13 -13.51 3.21 15.96
CA ASP A 13 -14.38 2.53 15.00
C ASP A 13 -13.87 1.12 14.73
N GLY A 14 -14.63 0.11 15.18
CA GLY A 14 -14.30 -1.30 14.99
C GLY A 14 -14.32 -1.77 13.54
N ASN A 15 -14.89 -0.98 12.62
CA ASN A 15 -14.92 -1.33 11.20
C ASN A 15 -13.69 -0.86 10.44
N CYS A 16 -12.89 0.03 11.03
CA CYS A 16 -11.67 0.52 10.41
C CYS A 16 -10.57 -0.52 10.56
N GLN A 17 -10.03 -1.01 9.44
CA GLN A 17 -8.96 -2.00 9.44
C GLN A 17 -7.58 -1.38 9.67
N GLY A 18 -7.42 -0.13 9.27
CA GLY A 18 -6.16 0.61 9.43
C GLY A 18 -6.29 2.00 8.84
N PHE A 19 -5.25 2.79 9.01
CA PHE A 19 -5.20 4.13 8.40
C PHE A 19 -3.76 4.50 8.05
N ALA A 20 -3.63 5.51 7.19
CA ALA A 20 -2.36 6.11 6.83
C ALA A 20 -2.40 7.61 7.07
N ARG A 21 -1.27 8.17 7.48
CA ARG A 21 -1.03 9.61 7.51
C ARG A 21 0.16 9.89 6.59
N PRO A 22 -0.10 10.00 5.27
CA PRO A 22 0.99 10.04 4.29
C PRO A 22 1.97 11.19 4.50
N ASP A 23 1.49 12.37 4.90
CA ASP A 23 2.35 13.53 5.09
C ASP A 23 3.23 13.42 6.34
N ARG A 24 2.92 12.51 7.24
CA ARG A 24 3.74 12.21 8.43
C ARG A 24 4.58 10.95 8.27
N GLY A 25 4.35 10.18 7.20
CA GLY A 25 5.00 8.90 7.04
C GLY A 25 4.60 7.89 8.11
N GLU A 26 3.33 7.87 8.49
CA GLU A 26 2.82 6.99 9.54
C GLU A 26 1.69 6.12 9.05
N ILE A 27 1.66 4.87 9.52
CA ILE A 27 0.52 3.96 9.31
C ILE A 27 0.13 3.35 10.65
N ALA A 28 -1.12 2.89 10.74
CA ALA A 28 -1.59 2.13 11.90
C ALA A 28 -2.52 1.02 11.41
N ILE A 29 -2.37 -0.16 11.98
CA ILE A 29 -3.12 -1.35 11.59
C ILE A 29 -3.92 -1.83 12.80
N ASN A 30 -5.22 -2.04 12.60
CA ASN A 30 -6.07 -2.56 13.65
C ASN A 30 -5.59 -3.97 14.03
N PRO A 31 -5.29 -4.23 15.31
CA PRO A 31 -4.86 -5.56 15.74
C PRO A 31 -5.87 -6.65 15.42
N LEU A 32 -7.14 -6.29 15.23
CA LEU A 32 -8.22 -7.21 14.89
C LEU A 32 -8.51 -7.26 13.39
N ALA A 33 -7.66 -6.67 12.56
CA ALA A 33 -7.86 -6.69 11.11
C ALA A 33 -7.90 -8.13 10.59
N ALA A 34 -8.86 -8.41 9.69
CA ALA A 34 -9.05 -9.74 9.13
C ALA A 34 -7.88 -10.18 8.26
N LEU A 35 -7.29 -9.24 7.52
CA LEU A 35 -6.16 -9.47 6.61
C LEU A 35 -5.06 -8.44 6.91
N PRO A 36 -4.31 -8.60 8.01
CA PRO A 36 -3.40 -7.55 8.46
C PRO A 36 -2.30 -7.22 7.45
N TRP A 37 -1.77 -8.19 6.72
CA TRP A 37 -0.74 -7.94 5.72
C TRP A 37 -1.27 -7.13 4.54
N LYS A 38 -2.46 -7.49 4.04
CA LYS A 38 -3.11 -6.73 2.97
C LYS A 38 -3.35 -5.29 3.40
N THR A 39 -3.85 -5.10 4.60
CA THR A 39 -4.09 -3.76 5.17
C THR A 39 -2.78 -2.99 5.30
N THR A 40 -1.72 -3.64 5.76
CA THR A 40 -0.40 -3.02 5.88
C THR A 40 0.10 -2.52 4.52
N PHE A 41 0.02 -3.35 3.48
CA PHE A 41 0.46 -2.96 2.13
C PHE A 41 -0.38 -1.83 1.56
N HIS A 42 -1.69 -1.85 1.82
CA HIS A 42 -2.62 -0.80 1.41
C HIS A 42 -2.22 0.56 2.03
N GLU A 43 -1.98 0.57 3.35
CA GLU A 43 -1.62 1.81 4.04
C GLU A 43 -0.22 2.30 3.66
N LEU A 44 0.74 1.38 3.47
CA LEU A 44 2.07 1.74 2.96
C LEU A 44 1.97 2.38 1.58
N ALA A 45 1.10 1.86 0.72
CA ALA A 45 0.89 2.42 -0.61
C ALA A 45 0.38 3.86 -0.54
N HIS A 46 -0.54 4.17 0.36
CA HIS A 46 -0.98 5.55 0.55
C HIS A 46 0.18 6.47 0.92
N CYS A 47 1.06 6.03 1.80
CA CYS A 47 2.23 6.84 2.17
C CYS A 47 3.19 7.06 1.01
N LEU A 48 3.39 6.05 0.17
CA LEU A 48 4.32 6.14 -0.96
C LEU A 48 3.76 6.92 -2.14
N LEU A 49 2.45 6.91 -2.35
CA LEU A 49 1.82 7.45 -3.55
C LEU A 49 1.00 8.71 -3.29
N HIS A 50 0.47 8.89 -2.10
CA HIS A 50 -0.57 9.89 -1.84
C HIS A 50 -0.17 10.96 -0.81
N SER A 51 1.11 11.06 -0.48
CA SER A 51 1.61 12.21 0.27
C SER A 51 1.75 13.41 -0.66
N LYS A 52 1.75 14.61 -0.12
CA LYS A 52 1.95 15.82 -0.92
C LYS A 52 3.29 15.78 -1.66
N GLN A 53 4.32 15.27 -1.02
CA GLN A 53 5.64 15.13 -1.61
C GLN A 53 5.62 14.13 -2.77
N ALA A 54 4.95 13.01 -2.60
CA ALA A 54 4.84 12.00 -3.65
C ALA A 54 4.04 12.53 -4.85
N GLU A 55 2.95 13.24 -4.62
CA GLU A 55 2.14 13.86 -5.67
C GLU A 55 2.96 14.88 -6.46
N ALA A 56 3.76 15.68 -5.80
CA ALA A 56 4.62 16.68 -6.44
C ALA A 56 5.70 16.05 -7.32
N ALA A 57 6.11 14.82 -7.04
CA ALA A 57 7.10 14.11 -7.82
C ALA A 57 6.57 13.61 -9.17
N PHE A 58 5.25 13.54 -9.33
CA PHE A 58 4.62 13.13 -10.58
C PHE A 58 4.18 14.38 -11.35
N VAL A 59 4.95 14.76 -12.36
CA VAL A 59 4.83 16.03 -13.08
C VAL A 59 3.47 16.18 -13.79
N ASP A 60 2.82 15.08 -14.13
CA ASP A 60 1.49 15.10 -14.74
C ASP A 60 0.38 15.19 -13.70
N GLY A 61 0.74 15.61 -12.48
CA GLY A 61 -0.11 15.65 -11.31
C GLY A 61 -1.35 16.49 -11.43
N GLY A 62 -2.24 16.08 -12.31
CA GLY A 62 -3.61 16.48 -12.20
C GLY A 62 -4.18 15.86 -10.93
N TYR A 63 -5.23 16.47 -10.44
CA TYR A 63 -5.99 15.97 -9.30
C TYR A 63 -6.33 14.49 -9.48
N ILE A 64 -5.91 13.67 -8.52
CA ILE A 64 -6.28 12.26 -8.49
C ILE A 64 -7.45 12.12 -7.53
N SER A 65 -8.55 11.56 -8.03
CA SER A 65 -9.74 11.37 -7.19
C SER A 65 -9.46 10.34 -6.09
N ARG A 66 -10.23 10.43 -5.00
CA ARG A 66 -10.13 9.46 -3.90
C ARG A 66 -10.35 8.02 -4.39
N SER A 67 -11.27 7.82 -5.34
CA SER A 67 -11.51 6.49 -5.91
C SER A 67 -10.27 5.91 -6.56
N ILE A 68 -9.53 6.73 -7.30
CA ILE A 68 -8.28 6.31 -7.95
C ILE A 68 -7.20 6.04 -6.89
N GLU A 69 -7.07 6.89 -5.88
CA GLU A 69 -6.12 6.67 -4.79
C GLU A 69 -6.37 5.33 -4.08
N GLU A 70 -7.62 5.03 -3.78
CA GLU A 70 -7.98 3.76 -3.14
C GLU A 70 -7.72 2.58 -4.07
N ALA A 71 -8.04 2.70 -5.35
CA ALA A 71 -7.76 1.65 -6.34
C ALA A 71 -6.25 1.42 -6.48
N GLU A 72 -5.45 2.48 -6.47
CA GLU A 72 -3.99 2.36 -6.49
C GLU A 72 -3.47 1.62 -5.27
N ALA A 73 -3.93 2.00 -4.07
CA ALA A 73 -3.48 1.39 -2.84
C ALA A 73 -3.87 -0.11 -2.78
N GLU A 74 -5.10 -0.45 -3.17
CA GLU A 74 -5.52 -1.86 -3.22
C GLU A 74 -4.76 -2.66 -4.27
N SER A 75 -4.43 -2.05 -5.40
CA SER A 75 -3.63 -2.72 -6.44
C SER A 75 -2.22 -3.04 -5.96
N VAL A 76 -1.59 -2.12 -5.21
CA VAL A 76 -0.30 -2.37 -4.58
C VAL A 76 -0.43 -3.53 -3.60
N ALA A 77 -1.47 -3.53 -2.75
CA ALA A 77 -1.70 -4.61 -1.81
C ALA A 77 -1.88 -5.95 -2.53
N PHE A 78 -2.64 -5.96 -3.63
CA PHE A 78 -2.83 -7.16 -4.45
C PHE A 78 -1.49 -7.72 -4.95
N LEU A 79 -0.65 -6.85 -5.53
CA LEU A 79 0.65 -7.28 -6.06
C LEU A 79 1.58 -7.81 -4.98
N CYS A 80 1.62 -7.15 -3.84
CA CYS A 80 2.47 -7.59 -2.73
C CYS A 80 1.99 -8.93 -2.16
N CYS A 81 0.68 -9.08 -1.94
CA CYS A 81 0.13 -10.35 -1.45
C CYS A 81 0.33 -11.48 -2.45
N ALA A 82 0.13 -11.22 -3.74
CA ALA A 82 0.34 -12.22 -4.79
C ALA A 82 1.79 -12.68 -4.83
N THR A 83 2.73 -11.74 -4.77
CA THR A 83 4.17 -12.04 -4.84
C THR A 83 4.62 -12.87 -3.64
N LEU A 84 4.07 -12.57 -2.45
CA LEU A 84 4.47 -13.23 -1.21
C LEU A 84 3.62 -14.46 -0.87
N GLY A 85 2.62 -14.78 -1.70
CA GLY A 85 1.73 -15.92 -1.45
C GLY A 85 0.82 -15.73 -0.23
N LEU A 86 0.45 -14.49 0.07
CA LEU A 86 -0.40 -14.16 1.22
C LEU A 86 -1.89 -14.10 0.81
N PRO A 87 -2.80 -14.32 1.77
CA PRO A 87 -4.24 -14.21 1.49
C PRO A 87 -4.66 -12.76 1.26
N GLY A 88 -5.78 -12.57 0.57
CA GLY A 88 -6.35 -11.24 0.34
C GLY A 88 -6.52 -10.87 -1.12
N LEU A 89 -6.20 -11.77 -2.06
CA LEU A 89 -6.23 -11.45 -3.49
C LEU A 89 -7.65 -11.15 -4.00
N GLU A 90 -8.62 -11.95 -3.60
CA GLU A 90 -10.00 -11.77 -4.05
C GLU A 90 -10.61 -10.50 -3.46
N GLU A 91 -10.33 -10.24 -2.19
CA GLU A 91 -10.80 -9.04 -1.50
C GLU A 91 -10.20 -7.79 -2.13
N ALA A 92 -8.91 -7.79 -2.43
CA ALA A 92 -8.26 -6.64 -3.08
C ALA A 92 -8.82 -6.41 -4.47
N ARG A 93 -9.02 -7.48 -5.26
CA ARG A 93 -9.62 -7.38 -6.58
C ARG A 93 -11.03 -6.78 -6.50
N GLY A 94 -11.83 -7.25 -5.55
CA GLY A 94 -13.20 -6.75 -5.35
C GLY A 94 -13.22 -5.26 -5.01
N TYR A 95 -12.32 -4.81 -4.15
CA TYR A 95 -12.21 -3.40 -3.81
C TYR A 95 -11.78 -2.55 -5.00
N VAL A 96 -10.80 -3.00 -5.78
CA VAL A 96 -10.38 -2.28 -7.00
C VAL A 96 -11.56 -2.12 -7.96
N GLN A 97 -12.29 -3.20 -8.21
CA GLN A 97 -13.47 -3.16 -9.09
C GLN A 97 -14.53 -2.19 -8.56
N ALA A 98 -14.77 -2.22 -7.24
CA ALA A 98 -15.76 -1.34 -6.62
C ALA A 98 -15.36 0.14 -6.74
N TRP A 99 -14.08 0.46 -6.51
CA TRP A 99 -13.60 1.84 -6.61
C TRP A 99 -13.58 2.36 -8.04
N LEU A 100 -13.25 1.53 -9.02
CA LEU A 100 -13.21 1.96 -10.42
C LEU A 100 -14.60 2.09 -11.03
N GLY A 101 -15.51 1.18 -10.75
CA GLY A 101 -16.93 1.30 -11.06
C GLY A 101 -17.35 1.40 -12.53
N SER A 102 -16.49 1.82 -13.44
CA SER A 102 -16.83 1.99 -14.85
C SER A 102 -15.65 1.70 -15.75
N SER A 103 -15.93 1.38 -17.03
CA SER A 103 -14.88 1.13 -18.02
C SER A 103 -13.99 2.34 -18.27
N ALA A 104 -14.58 3.54 -18.26
CA ALA A 104 -13.83 4.79 -18.45
C ALA A 104 -12.82 5.02 -17.34
N LYS A 105 -13.23 4.79 -16.08
CA LYS A 105 -12.32 4.89 -14.94
C LYS A 105 -11.22 3.83 -14.98
N ALA A 106 -11.57 2.61 -15.42
CA ALA A 106 -10.59 1.53 -15.55
C ALA A 106 -9.52 1.87 -16.59
N GLU A 107 -9.89 2.46 -17.73
CA GLU A 107 -8.95 2.90 -18.74
C GLU A 107 -8.03 4.00 -18.22
N GLU A 108 -8.60 5.00 -17.54
CA GLU A 108 -7.84 6.08 -16.95
C GLU A 108 -6.85 5.54 -15.92
N PHE A 109 -7.29 4.63 -15.06
CA PHE A 109 -6.46 3.96 -14.07
C PHE A 109 -5.29 3.24 -14.74
N ALA A 110 -5.57 2.44 -15.77
CA ALA A 110 -4.53 1.69 -16.47
C ALA A 110 -3.47 2.61 -17.09
N LYS A 111 -3.88 3.75 -17.64
CA LYS A 111 -2.96 4.68 -18.28
C LYS A 111 -2.13 5.48 -17.28
N LYS A 112 -2.76 5.95 -16.19
CA LYS A 112 -2.12 6.90 -15.27
C LYS A 112 -1.49 6.24 -14.05
N SER A 113 -2.01 5.12 -13.63
CA SER A 113 -1.66 4.53 -12.33
C SER A 113 -0.76 3.30 -12.40
N ALA A 114 -0.72 2.59 -13.52
CA ALA A 114 -0.01 1.31 -13.60
C ALA A 114 1.47 1.43 -13.18
N ALA A 115 2.20 2.39 -13.74
CA ALA A 115 3.62 2.56 -13.42
C ALA A 115 3.83 2.94 -11.96
N ARG A 116 2.97 3.77 -11.40
CA ARG A 116 3.02 4.18 -9.99
C ARG A 116 2.81 2.99 -9.07
N VAL A 117 1.80 2.18 -9.38
CA VAL A 117 1.45 0.97 -8.61
C VAL A 117 2.62 -0.01 -8.60
N PHE A 118 3.17 -0.32 -9.77
CA PHE A 118 4.32 -1.23 -9.87
C PHE A 118 5.54 -0.70 -9.13
N SER A 119 5.81 0.61 -9.22
CA SER A 119 6.92 1.23 -8.51
C SER A 119 6.76 1.12 -7.00
N ALA A 120 5.57 1.40 -6.48
CA ALA A 120 5.31 1.31 -5.04
C ALA A 120 5.41 -0.14 -4.55
N ALA A 121 4.82 -1.10 -5.26
CA ALA A 121 4.92 -2.52 -4.90
C ALA A 121 6.37 -2.98 -4.88
N ASP A 122 7.16 -2.60 -5.88
CA ASP A 122 8.57 -2.94 -5.96
C ASP A 122 9.35 -2.39 -4.76
N LYS A 123 9.11 -1.14 -4.38
CA LYS A 123 9.76 -0.52 -3.21
C LYS A 123 9.43 -1.26 -1.92
N ILE A 124 8.17 -1.62 -1.73
CA ILE A 124 7.74 -2.36 -0.53
C ILE A 124 8.41 -3.73 -0.48
N LEU A 125 8.39 -4.46 -1.59
CA LEU A 125 8.97 -5.81 -1.66
C LEU A 125 10.49 -5.78 -1.46
N LYS A 126 11.18 -4.82 -2.05
CA LYS A 126 12.62 -4.66 -1.88
C LYS A 126 12.99 -4.28 -0.45
N ALA A 127 12.24 -3.41 0.18
CA ALA A 127 12.46 -3.02 1.58
C ALA A 127 12.34 -4.24 2.50
N GLY A 128 11.33 -5.08 2.28
CA GLY A 128 11.15 -6.32 3.03
C GLY A 128 12.29 -7.32 2.82
N THR A 129 12.72 -7.48 1.57
CA THR A 129 13.83 -8.37 1.22
C THR A 129 15.13 -7.90 1.87
N ASN A 130 15.41 -6.60 1.80
CA ASN A 130 16.64 -6.05 2.40
C ASN A 130 16.63 -6.21 3.93
N ALA A 131 15.50 -5.97 4.58
CA ALA A 131 15.35 -6.17 6.01
C ALA A 131 15.56 -7.63 6.39
N SER A 132 15.04 -8.58 5.60
CA SER A 132 15.25 -10.01 5.78
C SER A 132 16.73 -10.39 5.68
N LYS A 133 17.43 -9.88 4.67
CA LYS A 133 18.86 -10.14 4.48
C LYS A 133 19.70 -9.60 5.65
N GLU A 134 19.38 -8.39 6.11
CA GLU A 134 20.05 -7.82 7.27
C GLU A 134 19.80 -8.65 8.52
N GLY A 135 18.58 -9.13 8.70
CA GLY A 135 18.23 -10.01 9.81
C GLY A 135 18.94 -11.35 9.75
N GLU A 136 19.07 -11.94 8.57
CA GLU A 136 19.78 -13.20 8.37
C GLU A 136 21.27 -13.06 8.70
N VAL A 137 21.90 -11.99 8.23
CA VAL A 137 23.31 -11.70 8.52
C VAL A 137 23.49 -11.50 10.03
N GLY A 138 22.60 -10.76 10.67
CA GLY A 138 22.63 -10.56 12.11
C GLY A 138 22.47 -11.86 12.89
N ASN A 139 21.60 -12.75 12.43
CA ASN A 139 21.39 -14.05 13.06
C ASN A 139 22.60 -14.98 12.88
N ASP A 140 23.19 -14.99 11.70
CA ASP A 140 24.39 -15.81 11.44
C ASP A 140 25.54 -15.40 12.36
N GLY A 141 25.67 -14.12 12.63
CA GLY A 141 26.70 -13.61 13.54
C GLY A 141 26.48 -14.01 15.01
N ARG A 142 25.30 -14.54 15.34
CA ARG A 142 24.96 -14.97 16.71
C ARG A 142 25.07 -16.48 16.92
N HIS A 143 25.23 -17.19 15.85
CA HIS A 143 25.38 -18.65 15.87
C HIS A 143 26.83 -19.04 15.65
#